data_b5829710d225c116b5214626f87c1302
#
_entry.id   b5829710d225c116b5214626f87c1302
#
_cell.length_a   1.000
_cell.length_b   1.000
_cell.length_c   1.000
_cell.angle_alpha   90.00
_cell.angle_beta   90.00
_cell.angle_gamma   90.00
#
_symmetry.space_group_name_H-M   'P 1'
#
loop_
_entity.id
_entity.type
_entity.pdbx_description
1 polymer ?
#
loop_
_entity_poly.entity_id
_entity_poly.type
_entity_poly.pdbx_seq_one_letter_code
_entity_poly.pdbx_strand_id
1 'polypeptide(L)'
;KLCIHNPNLFSRYFSSIALAAVCEAWLGPWYQMTSQVNLVRPGGKAQTCHRDYHLGFMTPKQAENFPKHAHLLSMSLTLQGAIAHCDMPIESGPTKLLPNSQRYNAGYIATLLPSFRQIFEENYIQIPLEKGDMLFFNPALFHAAGENKSENIQRMANLLQISSPMGRSLERIDRTSMVKALYPAIKELNLTGGERAAVIAAAAEGYPFPTNLDTDPPVGGLASESQADLLNRALNENMSEDDFQ
;
A
#
# COMPACT_ATOMS: atom_id res chain seq x y z
N LYS A 1 -3.49 -4.56 12.65
CA LYS A 1 -3.67 -4.67 14.13
C LYS A 1 -3.51 -3.32 14.84
N LEU A 2 -2.61 -2.42 14.37
CA LEU A 2 -2.44 -1.09 14.99
C LEU A 2 -3.77 -0.32 15.08
N CYS A 3 -4.53 -0.29 13.98
CA CYS A 3 -5.81 0.42 13.90
C CYS A 3 -6.78 0.02 15.02
N ILE A 4 -6.89 -1.27 15.32
CA ILE A 4 -7.81 -1.77 16.36
C ILE A 4 -7.26 -1.55 17.78
N HIS A 5 -5.93 -1.69 17.96
CA HIS A 5 -5.31 -1.56 19.29
C HIS A 5 -5.02 -0.11 19.70
N ASN A 6 -4.78 0.77 18.74
CA ASN A 6 -4.52 2.18 18.98
C ASN A 6 -5.01 3.02 17.78
N PRO A 7 -6.33 3.23 17.66
CA PRO A 7 -6.93 3.95 16.54
C PRO A 7 -6.47 5.41 16.45
N ASN A 8 -6.20 6.05 17.58
CA ASN A 8 -5.66 7.42 17.61
C ASN A 8 -4.26 7.51 16.99
N LEU A 9 -3.37 6.57 17.32
CA LEU A 9 -2.04 6.53 16.72
C LEU A 9 -2.12 6.20 15.22
N PHE A 10 -2.98 5.25 14.84
CA PHE A 10 -3.24 4.91 13.43
C PHE A 10 -3.72 6.15 12.66
N SER A 11 -4.70 6.87 13.19
CA SER A 11 -5.25 8.08 12.57
C SER A 11 -4.18 9.17 12.40
N ARG A 12 -3.38 9.45 13.42
CA ARG A 12 -2.28 10.43 13.32
C ARG A 12 -1.20 10.00 12.31
N TYR A 13 -0.91 8.71 12.21
CA TYR A 13 0.11 8.19 11.30
C TYR A 13 -0.35 8.27 9.83
N PHE A 14 -1.60 7.92 9.55
CA PHE A 14 -2.14 7.88 8.19
C PHE A 14 -2.87 9.17 7.77
N SER A 15 -2.89 10.21 8.58
CA SER A 15 -3.40 11.55 8.22
C SER A 15 -2.42 12.37 7.36
N SER A 16 -1.30 11.80 6.94
CA SER A 16 -0.29 12.48 6.12
C SER A 16 -0.85 12.87 4.74
N ILE A 17 -0.98 14.17 4.50
CA ILE A 17 -1.43 14.71 3.20
C ILE A 17 -0.45 14.38 2.07
N ALA A 18 0.86 14.35 2.36
CA ALA A 18 1.87 13.99 1.35
C ALA A 18 1.71 12.52 0.92
N LEU A 19 1.47 11.60 1.87
CA LEU A 19 1.16 10.20 1.57
C LEU A 19 -0.11 10.07 0.73
N ALA A 20 -1.19 10.73 1.14
CA ALA A 20 -2.46 10.71 0.44
C ALA A 20 -2.34 11.25 -0.98
N ALA A 21 -1.67 12.38 -1.19
CA ALA A 21 -1.49 12.98 -2.51
C ALA A 21 -0.79 12.04 -3.51
N VAL A 22 0.24 11.32 -3.07
CA VAL A 22 0.93 10.33 -3.92
C VAL A 22 0.01 9.15 -4.25
N CYS A 23 -0.71 8.63 -3.25
CA CYS A 23 -1.63 7.51 -3.44
C CYS A 23 -2.78 7.86 -4.38
N GLU A 24 -3.42 9.02 -4.20
CA GLU A 24 -4.53 9.49 -5.03
C GLU A 24 -4.08 9.79 -6.46
N ALA A 25 -2.91 10.41 -6.64
CA ALA A 25 -2.37 10.70 -7.96
C ALA A 25 -2.13 9.44 -8.81
N TRP A 26 -1.80 8.34 -8.17
CA TRP A 26 -1.53 7.06 -8.87
C TRP A 26 -2.74 6.14 -8.95
N LEU A 27 -3.55 6.03 -7.87
CA LEU A 27 -4.59 5.00 -7.71
C LEU A 27 -6.02 5.54 -7.72
N GLY A 28 -6.19 6.86 -7.62
CA GLY A 28 -7.48 7.51 -7.43
C GLY A 28 -7.91 7.58 -5.97
N PRO A 29 -9.09 8.17 -5.71
CA PRO A 29 -9.64 8.31 -4.36
C PRO A 29 -9.96 6.95 -3.74
N TRP A 30 -10.03 6.95 -2.42
CA TRP A 30 -10.35 5.75 -1.63
C TRP A 30 -9.42 4.55 -1.91
N TYR A 31 -8.13 4.81 -2.17
CA TYR A 31 -7.13 3.76 -2.28
C TYR A 31 -7.13 2.85 -1.06
N GLN A 32 -6.66 1.62 -1.21
CA GLN A 32 -6.62 0.62 -0.14
C GLN A 32 -5.18 0.45 0.34
N MET A 33 -4.95 0.56 1.65
CA MET A 33 -3.60 0.47 2.20
C MET A 33 -3.41 -0.78 3.05
N THR A 34 -2.32 -1.49 2.79
CA THR A 34 -1.75 -2.47 3.71
C THR A 34 -0.35 -2.04 4.10
N SER A 35 0.05 -2.31 5.33
CA SER A 35 1.36 -1.89 5.82
C SER A 35 1.96 -2.86 6.81
N GLN A 36 3.28 -3.02 6.72
CA GLN A 36 4.05 -3.89 7.60
C GLN A 36 5.33 -3.20 8.06
N VAL A 37 5.55 -3.12 9.36
CA VAL A 37 6.84 -2.69 9.89
C VAL A 37 7.87 -3.78 9.63
N ASN A 38 8.93 -3.41 8.92
CA ASN A 38 10.06 -4.26 8.61
C ASN A 38 11.30 -3.76 9.34
N LEU A 39 11.97 -4.66 10.06
CA LEU A 39 13.21 -4.40 10.77
C LEU A 39 14.31 -5.31 10.24
N VAL A 40 15.37 -4.73 9.70
CA VAL A 40 16.56 -5.45 9.24
C VAL A 40 17.75 -5.07 10.10
N ARG A 41 18.22 -6.03 10.89
CA ARG A 41 19.38 -5.86 11.80
C ARG A 41 20.70 -5.85 11.04
N PRO A 42 21.78 -5.34 11.64
CA PRO A 42 23.12 -5.51 11.10
C PRO A 42 23.42 -6.96 10.69
N GLY A 43 24.03 -7.15 9.52
CA GLY A 43 24.28 -8.46 8.94
C GLY A 43 23.09 -9.09 8.21
N GLY A 44 21.90 -8.45 8.21
CA GLY A 44 20.73 -8.92 7.47
C GLY A 44 21.01 -8.94 5.96
N LYS A 45 20.81 -10.11 5.33
CA LYS A 45 21.14 -10.32 3.92
C LYS A 45 20.18 -9.62 2.97
N ALA A 46 20.67 -9.29 1.77
CA ALA A 46 19.84 -8.78 0.69
C ALA A 46 18.79 -9.81 0.24
N GLN A 47 17.67 -9.32 -0.23
CA GLN A 47 16.69 -10.16 -0.93
C GLN A 47 17.13 -10.43 -2.37
N THR A 48 16.61 -11.50 -2.93
CA THR A 48 16.67 -11.72 -4.37
C THR A 48 15.75 -10.72 -5.07
N CYS A 49 16.18 -10.19 -6.21
CA CYS A 49 15.37 -9.32 -7.06
C CYS A 49 14.01 -9.94 -7.39
N HIS A 50 12.96 -9.14 -7.26
CA HIS A 50 11.58 -9.56 -7.50
C HIS A 50 10.71 -8.39 -7.97
N ARG A 51 9.43 -8.69 -8.22
CA ARG A 51 8.34 -7.74 -8.52
C ARG A 51 7.15 -8.06 -7.62
N ASP A 52 6.57 -7.03 -7.01
CA ASP A 52 5.50 -7.15 -6.02
C ASP A 52 4.15 -6.67 -6.56
N TYR A 53 3.60 -7.38 -7.53
CA TYR A 53 2.20 -7.20 -7.95
C TYR A 53 1.44 -8.52 -7.74
N HIS A 54 0.12 -8.51 -7.81
CA HIS A 54 -0.72 -9.66 -7.42
C HIS A 54 -0.25 -10.99 -7.99
N LEU A 55 0.08 -11.04 -9.29
CA LEU A 55 0.54 -12.26 -9.95
C LEU A 55 2.02 -12.55 -9.70
N GLY A 56 2.80 -11.56 -9.26
CA GLY A 56 4.21 -11.72 -8.93
C GLY A 56 4.47 -12.58 -7.69
N PHE A 57 3.47 -12.71 -6.82
CA PHE A 57 3.53 -13.60 -5.64
C PHE A 57 3.16 -15.05 -5.94
N MET A 58 2.72 -15.35 -7.16
CA MET A 58 2.38 -16.70 -7.60
C MET A 58 3.61 -17.44 -8.08
N THR A 59 3.54 -18.78 -8.07
CA THR A 59 4.54 -19.59 -8.78
C THR A 59 4.44 -19.30 -10.29
N PRO A 60 5.54 -19.50 -11.06
CA PRO A 60 5.51 -19.31 -12.52
C PRO A 60 4.35 -20.06 -13.18
N LYS A 61 4.16 -21.33 -12.81
CA LYS A 61 3.09 -22.17 -13.34
C LYS A 61 1.67 -21.62 -13.06
N GLN A 62 1.47 -20.98 -11.91
CA GLN A 62 0.19 -20.34 -11.60
C GLN A 62 0.02 -19.05 -12.41
N ALA A 63 1.08 -18.22 -12.48
CA ALA A 63 1.06 -16.96 -13.19
C ALA A 63 0.85 -17.12 -14.70
N GLU A 64 1.38 -18.20 -15.31
CA GLU A 64 1.19 -18.53 -16.73
C GLU A 64 -0.27 -18.77 -17.14
N ASN A 65 -1.15 -19.13 -16.19
CA ASN A 65 -2.58 -19.32 -16.47
C ASN A 65 -3.32 -17.99 -16.71
N PHE A 66 -2.70 -16.85 -16.41
CA PHE A 66 -3.32 -15.54 -16.59
C PHE A 66 -2.89 -14.89 -17.90
N PRO A 67 -3.83 -14.26 -18.63
CA PRO A 67 -3.50 -13.59 -19.88
C PRO A 67 -2.60 -12.36 -19.64
N LYS A 68 -1.82 -11.99 -20.66
CA LYS A 68 -0.87 -10.88 -20.61
C LYS A 68 -1.48 -9.57 -20.08
N HIS A 69 -2.71 -9.25 -20.48
CA HIS A 69 -3.36 -8.02 -20.03
C HIS A 69 -3.67 -8.00 -18.52
N ALA A 70 -3.91 -9.17 -17.88
CA ALA A 70 -4.09 -9.25 -16.44
C ALA A 70 -2.80 -8.91 -15.68
N HIS A 71 -1.64 -9.33 -16.20
CA HIS A 71 -0.34 -8.92 -15.65
C HIS A 71 -0.12 -7.41 -15.76
N LEU A 72 -0.42 -6.82 -16.91
CA LEU A 72 -0.26 -5.37 -17.15
C LEU A 72 -1.22 -4.55 -16.28
N LEU A 73 -2.46 -4.96 -16.18
CA LEU A 73 -3.47 -4.28 -15.37
C LEU A 73 -3.15 -4.34 -13.88
N SER A 74 -2.73 -5.49 -13.39
CA SER A 74 -2.36 -5.69 -11.98
C SER A 74 -1.28 -4.70 -11.52
N MET A 75 -0.26 -4.48 -12.34
CA MET A 75 0.81 -3.51 -12.05
C MET A 75 0.29 -2.06 -11.97
N SER A 76 -0.71 -1.72 -12.77
CA SER A 76 -1.27 -0.37 -12.83
C SER A 76 -2.21 -0.07 -11.65
N LEU A 77 -2.78 -1.10 -11.03
CA LEU A 77 -3.70 -0.99 -9.90
C LEU A 77 -3.00 -1.05 -8.53
N THR A 78 -1.68 -1.04 -8.51
CA THR A 78 -0.89 -1.11 -7.26
C THR A 78 0.20 -0.05 -7.23
N LEU A 79 0.55 0.37 -6.02
CA LEU A 79 1.67 1.23 -5.71
C LEU A 79 2.40 0.65 -4.51
N GLN A 80 3.72 0.65 -4.54
CA GLN A 80 4.53 0.20 -3.42
C GLN A 80 5.30 1.38 -2.83
N GLY A 81 5.51 1.37 -1.53
CA GLY A 81 6.28 2.41 -0.87
C GLY A 81 6.88 1.96 0.45
N ALA A 82 7.64 2.87 1.04
CA ALA A 82 8.20 2.71 2.36
C ALA A 82 8.27 4.07 3.07
N ILE A 83 8.00 4.08 4.37
CA ILE A 83 8.23 5.22 5.25
C ILE A 83 9.41 4.86 6.16
N ALA A 84 10.48 5.64 6.10
CA ALA A 84 11.67 5.42 6.91
C ALA A 84 11.41 5.76 8.39
N HIS A 85 11.64 4.82 9.30
CA HIS A 85 11.53 5.02 10.75
C HIS A 85 12.89 5.29 11.43
N CYS A 86 13.95 5.25 10.66
CA CYS A 86 15.30 5.64 11.04
C CYS A 86 16.03 6.18 9.81
N ASP A 87 17.17 6.81 10.01
CA ASP A 87 18.06 7.14 8.90
C ASP A 87 18.60 5.86 8.25
N MET A 88 18.63 5.85 6.93
CA MET A 88 19.01 4.70 6.10
C MET A 88 20.10 5.08 5.11
N PRO A 89 21.34 5.24 5.57
CA PRO A 89 22.49 5.41 4.67
C PRO A 89 22.71 4.13 3.84
N ILE A 90 23.49 4.22 2.78
CA ILE A 90 23.69 3.11 1.82
C ILE A 90 24.14 1.82 2.49
N GLU A 91 25.04 1.91 3.49
CA GLU A 91 25.53 0.73 4.24
C GLU A 91 24.43 0.01 5.03
N SER A 92 23.33 0.70 5.39
CA SER A 92 22.18 0.04 6.02
C SER A 92 21.33 -0.79 5.05
N GLY A 93 21.63 -0.70 3.75
CA GLY A 93 20.99 -1.47 2.68
C GLY A 93 19.57 -1.02 2.34
N PRO A 94 19.30 0.27 2.05
CA PRO A 94 18.00 0.69 1.56
C PRO A 94 17.62 -0.08 0.30
N THR A 95 16.37 0.06 -0.13
CA THR A 95 15.83 -0.70 -1.27
C THR A 95 16.66 -0.49 -2.53
N LYS A 96 17.08 -1.60 -3.13
CA LYS A 96 17.68 -1.66 -4.46
C LYS A 96 16.58 -1.52 -5.51
N LEU A 97 16.75 -0.66 -6.49
CA LEU A 97 15.80 -0.38 -7.56
C LEU A 97 16.49 -0.42 -8.92
N LEU A 98 15.94 -1.15 -9.89
CA LEU A 98 16.45 -1.09 -11.27
C LEU A 98 15.60 -0.11 -12.08
N PRO A 99 16.08 1.11 -12.37
CA PRO A 99 15.32 2.13 -13.09
C PRO A 99 14.82 1.62 -14.45
N ASN A 100 13.60 2.01 -14.81
CA ASN A 100 12.91 1.66 -16.06
C ASN A 100 12.54 0.18 -16.26
N SER A 101 12.87 -0.72 -15.34
CA SER A 101 12.56 -2.16 -15.48
C SER A 101 11.05 -2.44 -15.46
N GLN A 102 10.21 -1.57 -14.90
CA GLN A 102 8.75 -1.67 -14.96
C GLN A 102 8.21 -1.57 -16.38
N ARG A 103 8.97 -0.97 -17.31
CA ARG A 103 8.58 -0.81 -18.72
C ARG A 103 8.76 -2.09 -19.54
N TYR A 104 9.48 -3.07 -19.01
CA TYR A 104 9.70 -4.34 -19.68
C TYR A 104 8.50 -5.27 -19.49
N ASN A 105 7.48 -5.07 -20.29
CA ASN A 105 6.18 -5.75 -20.17
C ASN A 105 6.25 -7.27 -20.39
N ALA A 106 7.20 -7.74 -21.22
CA ALA A 106 7.39 -9.18 -21.46
C ALA A 106 8.08 -9.91 -20.29
N GLY A 107 8.61 -9.15 -19.33
CA GLY A 107 9.50 -9.67 -18.29
C GLY A 107 8.88 -9.81 -16.90
N TYR A 108 7.55 -9.94 -16.76
CA TYR A 108 6.94 -10.03 -15.42
C TYR A 108 7.43 -11.23 -14.58
N ILE A 109 7.91 -12.30 -15.21
CA ILE A 109 8.58 -13.43 -14.55
C ILE A 109 10.10 -13.46 -14.79
N ALA A 110 10.65 -12.47 -15.47
CA ALA A 110 12.06 -12.46 -15.88
C ALA A 110 13.04 -12.42 -14.69
N THR A 111 12.64 -11.92 -13.54
CA THR A 111 13.43 -11.95 -12.30
C THR A 111 13.83 -13.37 -11.86
N LEU A 112 13.17 -14.40 -12.38
CA LEU A 112 13.52 -15.80 -12.14
C LEU A 112 14.71 -16.26 -12.97
N LEU A 113 15.05 -15.56 -14.07
CA LEU A 113 16.13 -15.91 -14.98
C LEU A 113 17.48 -15.38 -14.46
N PRO A 114 18.55 -16.19 -14.43
CA PRO A 114 19.86 -15.76 -13.94
C PRO A 114 20.41 -14.51 -14.63
N SER A 115 20.23 -14.40 -15.96
CA SER A 115 20.68 -13.23 -16.74
C SER A 115 20.01 -11.93 -16.30
N PHE A 116 18.72 -11.95 -15.96
CA PHE A 116 18.02 -10.76 -15.46
C PHE A 116 18.44 -10.39 -14.04
N ARG A 117 18.75 -11.40 -13.20
CA ARG A 117 19.31 -11.15 -11.87
C ARG A 117 20.70 -10.52 -11.97
N GLN A 118 21.51 -10.98 -12.90
CA GLN A 118 22.83 -10.38 -13.16
C GLN A 118 22.70 -8.91 -13.58
N ILE A 119 21.83 -8.61 -14.57
CA ILE A 119 21.55 -7.23 -15.01
C ILE A 119 21.09 -6.38 -13.83
N PHE A 120 20.24 -6.91 -12.94
CA PHE A 120 19.80 -6.20 -11.76
C PHE A 120 20.98 -5.87 -10.84
N GLU A 121 21.81 -6.85 -10.49
CA GLU A 121 22.94 -6.64 -9.57
C GLU A 121 24.02 -5.69 -10.13
N GLU A 122 24.15 -5.59 -11.46
CA GLU A 122 25.10 -4.70 -12.11
C GLU A 122 24.58 -3.27 -12.27
N ASN A 123 23.25 -3.04 -12.21
CA ASN A 123 22.65 -1.77 -12.63
C ASN A 123 21.64 -1.18 -11.63
N TYR A 124 21.40 -1.79 -10.47
CA TYR A 124 20.51 -1.20 -9.49
C TYR A 124 21.06 0.09 -8.91
N ILE A 125 20.16 0.95 -8.44
CA ILE A 125 20.48 2.10 -7.60
C ILE A 125 19.90 1.90 -6.20
N GLN A 126 20.45 2.63 -5.23
CA GLN A 126 19.89 2.77 -3.90
C GLN A 126 19.80 4.25 -3.55
N ILE A 127 18.75 4.65 -2.88
CA ILE A 127 18.51 6.02 -2.43
C ILE A 127 18.62 6.01 -0.91
N PRO A 128 19.57 6.75 -0.30
CA PRO A 128 19.61 6.93 1.14
C PRO A 128 18.35 7.71 1.57
N LEU A 129 17.82 7.38 2.75
CA LEU A 129 16.63 8.03 3.30
C LEU A 129 16.94 8.55 4.71
N GLU A 130 16.39 9.70 5.05
CA GLU A 130 16.32 10.20 6.40
C GLU A 130 15.06 9.70 7.10
N LYS A 131 15.06 9.68 8.42
CA LYS A 131 13.86 9.33 9.20
C LYS A 131 12.69 10.24 8.84
N GLY A 132 11.59 9.67 8.40
CA GLY A 132 10.38 10.38 7.94
C GLY A 132 10.26 10.47 6.43
N ASP A 133 11.31 10.21 5.68
CA ASP A 133 11.24 10.15 4.22
C ASP A 133 10.31 9.03 3.74
N MET A 134 9.69 9.27 2.60
CA MET A 134 8.82 8.32 1.92
C MET A 134 9.36 8.04 0.51
N LEU A 135 9.56 6.77 0.22
CA LEU A 135 9.95 6.30 -1.11
C LEU A 135 8.78 5.55 -1.74
N PHE A 136 8.38 5.92 -2.96
CA PHE A 136 7.33 5.24 -3.72
C PHE A 136 7.86 4.77 -5.07
N PHE A 137 7.38 3.62 -5.51
CA PHE A 137 7.72 3.08 -6.82
C PHE A 137 6.63 2.12 -7.34
N ASN A 138 6.59 1.95 -8.66
CA ASN A 138 5.73 0.96 -9.27
C ASN A 138 6.18 -0.46 -8.85
N PRO A 139 5.30 -1.32 -8.33
CA PRO A 139 5.68 -2.66 -7.86
C PRO A 139 6.21 -3.58 -8.95
N ALA A 140 5.98 -3.25 -10.23
CA ALA A 140 6.59 -3.94 -11.36
C ALA A 140 8.07 -3.59 -11.58
N LEU A 141 8.59 -2.58 -10.91
CA LEU A 141 10.02 -2.29 -10.90
C LEU A 141 10.78 -3.47 -10.29
N PHE A 142 11.87 -3.89 -10.92
CA PHE A 142 12.75 -4.88 -10.31
C PHE A 142 13.39 -4.27 -9.08
N HIS A 143 13.15 -4.86 -7.94
CA HIS A 143 13.64 -4.33 -6.67
C HIS A 143 13.99 -5.45 -5.67
N ALA A 144 14.70 -5.10 -4.63
CA ALA A 144 15.05 -5.98 -3.53
C ALA A 144 15.45 -5.17 -2.29
N ALA A 145 15.26 -5.70 -1.10
CA ALA A 145 15.92 -5.16 0.08
C ALA A 145 17.45 -5.32 -0.04
N GLY A 146 18.18 -4.26 0.23
CA GLY A 146 19.65 -4.30 0.28
C GLY A 146 20.15 -5.03 1.52
N GLU A 147 21.39 -5.50 1.49
CA GLU A 147 22.08 -6.06 2.66
C GLU A 147 22.41 -4.96 3.65
N ASN A 148 22.10 -5.16 4.92
CA ASN A 148 22.52 -4.25 5.99
C ASN A 148 23.94 -4.58 6.42
N LYS A 149 24.91 -3.83 5.90
CA LYS A 149 26.34 -3.96 6.19
C LYS A 149 26.81 -3.05 7.33
N SER A 150 25.89 -2.24 7.89
CA SER A 150 26.23 -1.39 9.03
C SER A 150 26.53 -2.21 10.29
N GLU A 151 27.27 -1.63 11.20
CA GLU A 151 27.61 -2.30 12.47
C GLU A 151 26.49 -2.17 13.51
N ASN A 152 25.71 -1.09 13.47
CA ASN A 152 24.81 -0.72 14.56
C ASN A 152 23.42 -0.20 14.12
N ILE A 153 23.16 -0.05 12.82
CA ILE A 153 21.88 0.47 12.35
C ILE A 153 20.84 -0.66 12.28
N GLN A 154 19.83 -0.57 13.09
CA GLN A 154 18.62 -1.38 12.94
C GLN A 154 17.70 -0.70 11.93
N ARG A 155 17.85 -1.00 10.64
CA ARG A 155 17.08 -0.40 9.57
C ARG A 155 15.61 -0.76 9.73
N MET A 156 14.79 0.24 10.01
CA MET A 156 13.37 0.07 10.25
C MET A 156 12.54 0.95 9.31
N ALA A 157 11.61 0.36 8.60
CA ALA A 157 10.65 1.04 7.74
C ALA A 157 9.26 0.45 7.91
N ASN A 158 8.24 1.26 7.64
CA ASN A 158 6.89 0.77 7.37
C ASN A 158 6.75 0.56 5.86
N LEU A 159 6.65 -0.69 5.42
CA LEU A 159 6.46 -1.04 4.02
C LEU A 159 4.97 -0.90 3.69
N LEU A 160 4.68 -0.19 2.61
CA LEU A 160 3.34 0.11 2.16
C LEU A 160 3.05 -0.67 0.86
N GLN A 161 1.94 -1.40 0.85
CA GLN A 161 1.38 -1.99 -0.36
C GLN A 161 -0.02 -1.41 -0.56
N ILE A 162 -0.18 -0.64 -1.60
CA ILE A 162 -1.34 0.21 -1.81
C ILE A 162 -2.02 -0.22 -3.11
N SER A 163 -3.34 -0.36 -3.07
CA SER A 163 -4.13 -0.77 -4.23
C SER A 163 -5.21 0.26 -4.54
N SER A 164 -5.55 0.39 -5.81
CA SER A 164 -6.78 1.08 -6.22
C SER A 164 -8.01 0.40 -5.59
N PRO A 165 -9.09 1.11 -5.30
CA PRO A 165 -10.35 0.48 -4.88
C PRO A 165 -10.88 -0.53 -5.92
N MET A 166 -10.52 -0.36 -7.19
CA MET A 166 -10.83 -1.33 -8.26
C MET A 166 -9.86 -2.52 -8.30
N GLY A 167 -8.81 -2.53 -7.47
CA GLY A 167 -7.84 -3.60 -7.33
C GLY A 167 -8.02 -4.36 -6.02
N ARG A 168 -7.56 -5.60 -5.99
CA ARG A 168 -7.59 -6.40 -4.76
C ARG A 168 -6.48 -5.93 -3.82
N SER A 169 -6.77 -5.78 -2.52
CA SER A 169 -5.72 -5.58 -1.51
C SER A 169 -4.78 -6.79 -1.47
N LEU A 170 -3.48 -6.56 -1.26
CA LEU A 170 -2.47 -7.61 -1.23
C LEU A 170 -2.46 -8.41 0.08
N GLU A 171 -3.18 -7.94 1.09
CA GLU A 171 -3.40 -8.65 2.35
C GLU A 171 -4.90 -8.80 2.64
N ARG A 172 -5.23 -9.80 3.44
CA ARG A 172 -6.58 -9.96 3.98
C ARG A 172 -6.77 -9.02 5.17
N ILE A 173 -7.70 -8.08 5.05
CA ILE A 173 -7.97 -7.03 6.04
C ILE A 173 -9.40 -7.16 6.54
N ASP A 174 -9.60 -7.02 7.84
CA ASP A 174 -10.91 -6.85 8.47
C ASP A 174 -11.23 -5.34 8.54
N ARG A 175 -11.73 -4.80 7.43
CA ARG A 175 -12.06 -3.38 7.32
C ARG A 175 -13.22 -2.97 8.19
N THR A 176 -14.19 -3.85 8.41
CA THR A 176 -15.33 -3.56 9.28
C THR A 176 -14.88 -3.29 10.71
N SER A 177 -14.03 -4.15 11.27
CA SER A 177 -13.48 -3.91 12.60
C SER A 177 -12.59 -2.67 12.66
N MET A 178 -11.84 -2.36 11.59
CA MET A 178 -11.02 -1.15 11.53
C MET A 178 -11.88 0.11 11.53
N VAL A 179 -12.91 0.17 10.71
CA VAL A 179 -13.81 1.33 10.57
C VAL A 179 -14.57 1.59 11.86
N LYS A 180 -15.09 0.55 12.51
CA LYS A 180 -15.75 0.67 13.82
C LYS A 180 -14.81 1.22 14.91
N ALA A 181 -13.56 0.75 14.95
CA ALA A 181 -12.57 1.27 15.89
C ALA A 181 -12.14 2.72 15.62
N LEU A 182 -12.12 3.12 14.34
CA LEU A 182 -11.69 4.46 13.93
C LEU A 182 -12.75 5.52 14.10
N TYR A 183 -14.04 5.17 13.99
CA TYR A 183 -15.12 6.14 14.02
C TYR A 183 -15.06 7.07 15.25
N PRO A 184 -15.07 6.57 16.51
CA PRO A 184 -14.93 7.42 17.69
C PRO A 184 -13.59 8.17 17.73
N ALA A 185 -12.50 7.51 17.34
CA ALA A 185 -11.17 8.12 17.39
C ALA A 185 -11.05 9.33 16.43
N ILE A 186 -11.61 9.24 15.22
CA ILE A 186 -11.59 10.36 14.26
C ILE A 186 -12.46 11.52 14.76
N LYS A 187 -13.59 11.23 15.41
CA LYS A 187 -14.45 12.27 16.02
C LYS A 187 -13.74 13.08 17.10
N GLU A 188 -12.89 12.44 17.89
CA GLU A 188 -12.10 13.09 18.94
C GLU A 188 -10.92 13.89 18.40
N LEU A 189 -10.40 13.52 17.22
CA LEU A 189 -9.24 14.17 16.60
C LEU A 189 -9.68 15.37 15.77
N ASN A 190 -9.02 16.51 15.99
CA ASN A 190 -9.25 17.72 15.18
C ASN A 190 -8.50 17.64 13.84
N LEU A 191 -8.92 16.72 12.97
CA LEU A 191 -8.34 16.52 11.64
C LEU A 191 -9.01 17.47 10.63
N THR A 192 -8.22 18.03 9.72
CA THR A 192 -8.76 18.72 8.53
C THR A 192 -9.50 17.73 7.62
N GLY A 193 -10.30 18.23 6.68
CA GLY A 193 -11.02 17.38 5.75
C GLY A 193 -10.11 16.45 4.95
N GLY A 194 -8.95 16.95 4.50
CA GLY A 194 -7.95 16.15 3.79
C GLY A 194 -7.28 15.09 4.66
N GLU A 195 -6.89 15.42 5.89
CA GLU A 195 -6.32 14.46 6.85
C GLU A 195 -7.31 13.34 7.18
N ARG A 196 -8.58 13.70 7.38
CA ARG A 196 -9.64 12.73 7.63
C ARG A 196 -9.84 11.80 6.43
N ALA A 197 -9.90 12.34 5.20
CA ALA A 197 -10.01 11.55 3.98
C ALA A 197 -8.84 10.56 3.83
N ALA A 198 -7.61 10.98 4.15
CA ALA A 198 -6.44 10.12 4.14
C ALA A 198 -6.57 8.93 5.13
N VAL A 199 -7.06 9.17 6.34
CA VAL A 199 -7.29 8.11 7.34
C VAL A 199 -8.38 7.16 6.89
N ILE A 200 -9.48 7.66 6.32
CA ILE A 200 -10.58 6.86 5.80
C ILE A 200 -10.06 5.93 4.67
N ALA A 201 -9.35 6.49 3.69
CA ALA A 201 -8.78 5.72 2.58
C ALA A 201 -7.82 4.62 3.07
N ALA A 202 -7.04 4.88 4.13
CA ALA A 202 -6.13 3.88 4.70
C ALA A 202 -6.84 2.70 5.39
N ALA A 203 -8.13 2.80 5.72
CA ALA A 203 -8.83 1.84 6.56
C ALA A 203 -10.09 1.23 5.92
N ALA A 204 -10.90 2.04 5.24
CA ALA A 204 -12.20 1.65 4.74
C ALA A 204 -12.14 1.01 3.34
N GLU A 205 -13.17 0.24 3.00
CA GLU A 205 -13.35 -0.25 1.63
C GLU A 205 -13.88 0.88 0.75
N GLY A 206 -13.13 1.17 -0.31
CA GLY A 206 -13.48 2.25 -1.24
C GLY A 206 -14.26 1.80 -2.47
N TYR A 207 -14.39 0.49 -2.72
CA TYR A 207 -15.17 0.00 -3.85
C TYR A 207 -16.65 -0.05 -3.51
N PRO A 208 -17.52 0.62 -4.30
CA PRO A 208 -18.95 0.58 -4.10
C PRO A 208 -19.51 -0.70 -4.75
N PHE A 209 -19.72 -1.73 -3.95
CA PHE A 209 -20.26 -3.00 -4.45
C PHE A 209 -21.71 -2.84 -4.93
N PRO A 210 -22.05 -3.31 -6.15
CA PRO A 210 -23.43 -3.33 -6.61
C PRO A 210 -24.30 -4.20 -5.70
N THR A 211 -25.50 -3.72 -5.39
CA THR A 211 -26.48 -4.43 -4.59
C THR A 211 -27.65 -4.87 -5.45
N ASN A 212 -28.64 -5.53 -4.84
CA ASN A 212 -29.87 -5.87 -5.52
C ASN A 212 -30.69 -4.60 -5.78
N LEU A 213 -30.95 -4.30 -7.06
CA LEU A 213 -31.63 -3.08 -7.48
C LEU A 213 -33.09 -2.99 -7.02
N ASP A 214 -33.73 -4.13 -6.70
CA ASP A 214 -35.13 -4.16 -6.25
C ASP A 214 -35.26 -3.91 -4.73
N THR A 215 -34.25 -4.31 -3.95
CA THR A 215 -34.29 -4.24 -2.48
C THR A 215 -33.43 -3.11 -1.89
N ASP A 216 -32.42 -2.68 -2.62
CA ASP A 216 -31.50 -1.62 -2.20
C ASP A 216 -31.06 -0.79 -3.44
N PRO A 217 -32.00 -0.03 -4.03
CA PRO A 217 -31.74 0.75 -5.24
C PRO A 217 -30.72 1.87 -4.93
N PRO A 218 -29.63 1.96 -5.70
CA PRO A 218 -28.62 2.99 -5.50
C PRO A 218 -29.14 4.37 -5.90
N VAL A 219 -28.61 5.40 -5.27
CA VAL A 219 -28.91 6.80 -5.58
C VAL A 219 -27.80 7.38 -6.45
N GLY A 220 -28.14 7.75 -7.68
CA GLY A 220 -27.20 8.42 -8.59
C GLY A 220 -26.23 7.49 -9.34
N GLY A 221 -26.43 6.17 -9.29
CA GLY A 221 -25.58 5.19 -9.97
C GLY A 221 -26.20 3.80 -9.98
N LEU A 222 -25.37 2.76 -10.16
CA LEU A 222 -25.77 1.36 -10.10
C LEU A 222 -25.22 0.61 -8.87
N ALA A 223 -24.57 1.32 -7.96
CA ALA A 223 -24.04 0.78 -6.73
C ALA A 223 -24.38 1.69 -5.55
N SER A 224 -24.53 1.11 -4.37
CA SER A 224 -24.66 1.84 -3.10
C SER A 224 -23.38 2.60 -2.77
N GLU A 225 -23.43 3.46 -1.76
CA GLU A 225 -22.22 4.11 -1.25
C GLU A 225 -21.20 3.06 -0.76
N SER A 226 -19.92 3.37 -0.93
CA SER A 226 -18.85 2.53 -0.40
C SER A 226 -18.76 2.64 1.13
N GLN A 227 -18.05 1.72 1.77
CA GLN A 227 -17.78 1.83 3.21
C GLN A 227 -17.02 3.12 3.56
N ALA A 228 -16.14 3.58 2.68
CA ALA A 228 -15.42 4.85 2.85
C ALA A 228 -16.38 6.06 2.78
N ASP A 229 -17.31 6.06 1.83
CA ASP A 229 -18.30 7.11 1.69
C ASP A 229 -19.26 7.13 2.89
N LEU A 230 -19.73 5.97 3.33
CA LEU A 230 -20.55 5.82 4.53
C LEU A 230 -19.84 6.38 5.77
N LEU A 231 -18.58 6.00 5.99
CA LEU A 231 -17.80 6.51 7.12
C LEU A 231 -17.63 8.04 7.05
N ASN A 232 -17.33 8.56 5.86
CA ASN A 232 -17.17 10.01 5.67
C ASN A 232 -18.50 10.76 5.90
N ARG A 233 -19.62 10.23 5.41
CA ARG A 233 -20.96 10.81 5.65
C ARG A 233 -21.32 10.77 7.12
N ALA A 234 -21.16 9.64 7.80
CA ALA A 234 -21.45 9.49 9.23
C ALA A 234 -20.67 10.47 10.10
N LEU A 235 -19.39 10.72 9.76
CA LEU A 235 -18.57 11.73 10.44
C LEU A 235 -19.06 13.16 10.17
N ASN A 236 -19.50 13.47 8.95
CA ASN A 236 -20.04 14.79 8.60
C ASN A 236 -21.38 15.09 9.30
N GLU A 237 -22.24 14.08 9.38
CA GLU A 237 -23.55 14.15 10.02
C GLU A 237 -23.47 14.01 11.54
N ASN A 238 -22.27 13.77 12.10
CA ASN A 238 -22.04 13.51 13.52
C ASN A 238 -22.95 12.40 14.08
N MET A 239 -23.15 11.34 13.31
CA MET A 239 -23.97 10.19 13.69
C MET A 239 -23.56 9.64 15.07
N SER A 240 -24.49 9.05 15.82
CA SER A 240 -24.13 8.37 17.07
C SER A 240 -23.31 7.09 16.78
N GLU A 241 -22.54 6.61 17.76
CA GLU A 241 -21.76 5.37 17.57
C GLU A 241 -22.69 4.17 17.41
N ASP A 242 -23.80 4.15 18.13
CA ASP A 242 -24.80 3.06 18.05
C ASP A 242 -25.47 3.00 16.68
N ASP A 243 -25.77 4.16 16.06
CA ASP A 243 -26.36 4.23 14.73
C ASP A 243 -25.36 3.89 13.62
N PHE A 244 -24.07 4.12 13.86
CA PHE A 244 -23.01 3.81 12.90
C PHE A 244 -22.61 2.33 12.91
N GLN A 245 -22.71 1.63 14.04
CA GLN A 245 -22.28 0.24 14.20
C GLN A 245 -23.27 -0.79 13.64
#